data_872281bea2df572e5a956c1d9f10519d
#
_entry.id   872281bea2df572e5a956c1d9f10519d
#
_cell.length_a   1.000
_cell.length_b   1.000
_cell.length_c   1.000
_cell.angle_alpha   90.00
_cell.angle_beta   90.00
_cell.angle_gamma   90.00
#
_symmetry.space_group_name_H-M   'P 1'
#
loop_
_entity.id
_entity.type
_entity.pdbx_description
1 polymer ?
#
loop_
_entity_poly.entity_id
_entity_poly.type
_entity_poly.pdbx_seq_one_letter_code
_entity_poly.pdbx_strand_id
1 'polypeptide(L)'
;GATFGTIKTGLIKGTTSTLTTTVTSAGMIGGKYVSGVTALTNSAAPTTDIVTGAAFVALTDNQATVLVVGQEADGTVVMAQGSIEATQVGVTTTAGDFILAPQFPSLPNDFMVWGYVLVRTAPSASDYTPGTSNWDATGVTASQFVQCGVLPDRPVTA
;
A
#
# COMPACT_ATOMS: atom_id res chain seq x y z
N GLY A 1 3.98 20.40 -10.17
CA GLY A 1 3.95 19.48 -9.06
C GLY A 1 2.60 18.78 -8.95
N ALA A 2 2.58 17.57 -8.46
CA ALA A 2 1.33 16.86 -8.23
C ALA A 2 0.59 17.49 -7.05
N THR A 3 -0.69 17.81 -7.24
CA THR A 3 -1.56 18.19 -6.14
C THR A 3 -2.38 16.98 -5.76
N PHE A 4 -2.09 16.42 -4.60
CA PHE A 4 -2.84 15.27 -4.09
C PHE A 4 -4.03 15.75 -3.30
N GLY A 5 -5.14 15.08 -3.52
CA GLY A 5 -6.22 15.14 -2.57
C GLY A 5 -5.82 14.49 -1.24
N THR A 6 -6.48 14.86 -0.18
CA THR A 6 -6.24 14.25 1.13
C THR A 6 -6.72 12.81 1.13
N ILE A 7 -5.80 11.88 1.26
CA ILE A 7 -6.12 10.47 1.49
C ILE A 7 -6.41 10.33 2.99
N LYS A 8 -7.56 9.77 3.34
CA LYS A 8 -7.95 9.65 4.75
C LYS A 8 -7.04 8.71 5.52
N THR A 9 -6.63 9.11 6.70
CA THR A 9 -6.22 8.18 7.73
C THR A 9 -7.38 7.21 7.99
N GLY A 10 -7.18 5.93 7.88
CA GLY A 10 -8.25 4.93 7.90
C GLY A 10 -8.68 4.44 6.53
N LEU A 11 -8.04 4.93 5.48
CA LEU A 11 -8.15 4.45 4.13
C LEU A 11 -8.10 2.92 4.00
N ILE A 12 -7.32 2.30 4.85
CA ILE A 12 -6.99 0.89 4.80
C ILE A 12 -7.70 0.06 5.87
N LYS A 13 -8.66 0.63 6.54
CA LYS A 13 -9.44 -0.09 7.56
C LYS A 13 -10.83 -0.41 7.04
N GLY A 14 -11.22 -1.65 7.15
CA GLY A 14 -12.53 -2.14 6.79
C GLY A 14 -12.57 -3.65 6.86
N THR A 15 -13.74 -4.20 6.77
CA THR A 15 -13.95 -5.66 6.73
C THR A 15 -13.51 -6.28 5.41
N THR A 16 -13.09 -5.47 4.46
CA THR A 16 -12.56 -5.89 3.15
C THR A 16 -11.35 -5.03 2.79
N SER A 17 -10.53 -5.51 1.85
CA SER A 17 -9.40 -4.74 1.32
C SER A 17 -9.92 -3.61 0.42
N THR A 18 -10.22 -2.47 1.01
CA THR A 18 -10.80 -1.33 0.30
C THR A 18 -9.97 -0.07 0.47
N LEU A 19 -10.14 0.85 -0.46
CA LEU A 19 -9.50 2.16 -0.49
C LEU A 19 -10.55 3.26 -0.46
N THR A 20 -10.27 4.31 0.29
CA THR A 20 -11.12 5.51 0.35
C THR A 20 -10.26 6.76 0.18
N THR A 21 -10.65 7.67 -0.70
CA THR A 21 -10.02 8.98 -0.85
C THR A 21 -11.05 10.08 -0.64
N THR A 22 -10.62 11.24 -0.16
CA THR A 22 -11.56 12.35 0.14
C THR A 22 -11.77 13.30 -1.03
N VAL A 23 -10.83 13.37 -1.94
CA VAL A 23 -10.84 14.29 -3.07
C VAL A 23 -10.19 13.65 -4.29
N THR A 24 -10.46 14.23 -5.43
CA THR A 24 -9.82 13.88 -6.70
C THR A 24 -8.34 14.22 -6.64
N SER A 25 -7.48 13.29 -7.00
CA SER A 25 -6.06 13.55 -7.21
C SER A 25 -5.80 13.99 -8.64
N ALA A 26 -4.79 14.82 -8.83
CA ALA A 26 -4.33 15.22 -10.15
C ALA A 26 -2.82 15.42 -10.14
N GLY A 27 -2.16 15.23 -11.26
CA GLY A 27 -0.72 15.35 -11.34
C GLY A 27 -0.17 15.22 -12.74
N MET A 28 1.13 15.05 -12.82
CA MET A 28 1.87 14.89 -14.07
C MET A 28 2.45 13.48 -14.15
N ILE A 29 2.18 12.81 -15.26
CA ILE A 29 2.81 11.52 -15.58
C ILE A 29 3.47 11.64 -16.94
N GLY A 30 4.78 11.39 -17.02
CA GLY A 30 5.51 11.45 -18.26
C GLY A 30 5.44 12.82 -18.95
N GLY A 31 5.37 13.92 -18.19
CA GLY A 31 5.24 15.27 -18.73
C GLY A 31 3.81 15.65 -19.17
N LYS A 32 2.84 14.76 -19.02
CA LYS A 32 1.43 15.00 -19.35
C LYS A 32 0.60 15.21 -18.10
N TYR A 33 -0.26 16.23 -18.11
CA TYR A 33 -1.24 16.43 -17.05
C TYR A 33 -2.30 15.32 -17.07
N VAL A 34 -2.55 14.74 -15.92
CA VAL A 34 -3.55 13.71 -15.72
C VAL A 34 -4.53 14.21 -14.67
N SER A 35 -5.81 14.27 -15.04
CA SER A 35 -6.87 14.50 -14.07
C SER A 35 -6.98 13.29 -13.15
N GLY A 36 -7.24 13.55 -11.88
CA GLY A 36 -7.31 12.49 -10.91
C GLY A 36 -8.55 11.63 -11.00
N VAL A 37 -8.50 10.53 -10.29
CA VAL A 37 -9.65 9.67 -10.05
C VAL A 37 -10.66 10.40 -9.20
N THR A 38 -11.94 10.21 -9.47
CA THR A 38 -13.00 10.64 -8.56
C THR A 38 -12.78 10.04 -7.17
N ALA A 39 -13.15 10.77 -6.13
CA ALA A 39 -13.03 10.28 -4.77
C ALA A 39 -13.58 8.85 -4.61
N LEU A 40 -12.75 7.98 -4.06
CA LEU A 40 -13.09 6.58 -3.83
C LEU A 40 -13.81 6.43 -2.48
N THR A 41 -14.84 5.62 -2.45
CA THR A 41 -15.51 5.26 -1.19
C THR A 41 -15.62 3.75 -1.11
N ASN A 42 -14.87 3.15 -0.18
CA ASN A 42 -14.82 1.69 0.01
C ASN A 42 -14.64 0.91 -1.31
N SER A 43 -13.83 1.45 -2.21
CA SER A 43 -13.53 0.81 -3.48
C SER A 43 -12.54 -0.33 -3.27
N ALA A 44 -12.76 -1.46 -3.94
CA ALA A 44 -11.87 -2.61 -3.84
C ALA A 44 -10.43 -2.23 -4.20
N ALA A 45 -9.48 -2.67 -3.37
CA ALA A 45 -8.07 -2.50 -3.66
C ALA A 45 -7.66 -3.38 -4.87
N PRO A 46 -6.65 -2.96 -5.64
CA PRO A 46 -6.08 -3.81 -6.67
C PRO A 46 -5.61 -5.16 -6.12
N THR A 47 -5.81 -6.21 -6.87
CA THR A 47 -5.38 -7.58 -6.52
C THR A 47 -4.15 -8.04 -7.29
N THR A 48 -3.68 -7.21 -8.21
CA THR A 48 -2.52 -7.46 -9.08
C THR A 48 -1.44 -6.41 -8.82
N ASP A 49 -0.21 -6.87 -8.66
CA ASP A 49 0.96 -6.01 -8.58
C ASP A 49 1.26 -5.40 -9.94
N ILE A 50 1.23 -4.08 -10.04
CA ILE A 50 1.48 -3.36 -11.30
C ILE A 50 2.90 -3.59 -11.85
N VAL A 51 3.86 -3.92 -10.99
CA VAL A 51 5.25 -4.14 -11.39
C VAL A 51 5.42 -5.51 -12.06
N THR A 52 4.80 -6.54 -11.52
CA THR A 52 4.96 -7.92 -11.99
C THR A 52 3.85 -8.36 -12.93
N GLY A 53 2.69 -7.70 -12.90
CA GLY A 53 1.50 -8.12 -13.62
C GLY A 53 0.83 -9.38 -13.05
N ALA A 54 1.30 -9.89 -11.92
CA ALA A 54 0.79 -11.07 -11.24
C ALA A 54 0.09 -10.71 -9.93
N ALA A 55 -0.56 -11.67 -9.31
CA ALA A 55 -1.09 -11.50 -7.96
C ALA A 55 0.03 -11.13 -6.97
N PHE A 56 -0.32 -10.35 -5.96
CA PHE A 56 0.62 -10.02 -4.88
C PHE A 56 1.10 -11.27 -4.16
N VAL A 57 2.33 -11.20 -3.67
CA VAL A 57 2.91 -12.27 -2.85
C VAL A 57 2.35 -12.17 -1.43
N ALA A 58 1.78 -13.26 -0.93
CA ALA A 58 1.27 -13.33 0.43
C ALA A 58 2.39 -13.23 1.46
N LEU A 59 2.13 -12.55 2.58
CA LEU A 59 2.97 -12.59 3.76
C LEU A 59 2.55 -13.77 4.63
N THR A 60 3.54 -14.51 5.09
CA THR A 60 3.38 -15.52 6.14
C THR A 60 3.71 -14.91 7.51
N ASP A 61 3.92 -15.73 8.53
CA ASP A 61 4.20 -15.27 9.89
C ASP A 61 5.48 -14.43 10.00
N ASN A 62 5.42 -13.39 10.83
CA ASN A 62 6.58 -12.53 11.17
C ASN A 62 7.26 -11.92 9.94
N GLN A 63 6.47 -11.41 9.03
CA GLN A 63 6.95 -10.73 7.83
C GLN A 63 6.39 -9.32 7.72
N ALA A 64 7.06 -8.51 6.93
CA ALA A 64 6.63 -7.16 6.58
C ALA A 64 6.81 -6.88 5.09
N THR A 65 5.96 -6.05 4.54
CA THR A 65 6.09 -5.49 3.19
C THR A 65 5.64 -4.04 3.16
N VAL A 66 5.96 -3.35 2.09
CA VAL A 66 5.44 -2.02 1.78
C VAL A 66 4.58 -2.10 0.52
N LEU A 67 3.44 -1.45 0.55
CA LEU A 67 2.54 -1.33 -0.59
C LEU A 67 2.48 0.13 -1.02
N VAL A 68 2.84 0.42 -2.24
CA VAL A 68 2.73 1.75 -2.84
C VAL A 68 1.42 1.83 -3.58
N VAL A 69 0.65 2.85 -3.31
CA VAL A 69 -0.67 3.09 -3.93
C VAL A 69 -0.60 4.32 -4.80
N GLY A 70 -1.20 4.26 -5.95
CA GLY A 70 -1.25 5.37 -6.89
C GLY A 70 -2.19 5.13 -8.05
N GLN A 71 -1.98 5.84 -9.14
CA GLN A 71 -2.77 5.70 -10.36
C GLN A 71 -1.91 5.73 -11.60
N GLU A 72 -2.43 5.15 -12.68
CA GLU A 72 -1.90 5.30 -14.03
C GLU A 72 -2.49 6.53 -14.72
N ALA A 73 -1.94 6.87 -15.90
CA ALA A 73 -2.37 8.03 -16.68
C ALA A 73 -3.84 7.99 -17.11
N ASP A 74 -4.42 6.81 -17.24
CA ASP A 74 -5.83 6.61 -17.56
C ASP A 74 -6.77 6.74 -16.35
N GLY A 75 -6.22 6.96 -15.15
CA GLY A 75 -6.96 7.06 -13.90
C GLY A 75 -7.15 5.74 -13.16
N THR A 76 -6.67 4.62 -13.69
CA THR A 76 -6.77 3.32 -13.00
C THR A 76 -5.96 3.35 -11.71
N VAL A 77 -6.59 2.98 -10.60
CA VAL A 77 -5.92 2.84 -9.30
C VAL A 77 -5.08 1.57 -9.32
N VAL A 78 -3.83 1.69 -8.94
CA VAL A 78 -2.83 0.61 -8.97
C VAL A 78 -2.07 0.54 -7.66
N MET A 79 -1.55 -0.65 -7.36
CA MET A 79 -0.67 -0.89 -6.22
C MET A 79 0.58 -1.65 -6.68
N ALA A 80 1.68 -1.39 -5.99
CA ALA A 80 2.94 -2.09 -6.18
C ALA A 80 3.44 -2.61 -4.83
N GLN A 81 3.91 -3.85 -4.80
CA GLN A 81 4.47 -4.47 -3.60
C GLN A 81 6.00 -4.34 -3.60
N GLY A 82 6.54 -3.87 -2.49
CA GLY A 82 7.98 -3.86 -2.25
C GLY A 82 8.52 -5.20 -1.78
N SER A 83 9.73 -5.19 -1.25
CA SER A 83 10.34 -6.41 -0.71
C SER A 83 9.56 -6.95 0.49
N ILE A 84 9.66 -8.26 0.71
CA ILE A 84 9.17 -8.92 1.92
C ILE A 84 10.38 -9.15 2.82
N GLU A 85 10.31 -8.63 4.04
CA GLU A 85 11.38 -8.71 5.03
C GLU A 85 10.89 -9.42 6.29
N ALA A 86 11.77 -10.16 6.95
CA ALA A 86 11.47 -10.73 8.26
C ALA A 86 11.36 -9.63 9.31
N THR A 87 10.42 -9.78 10.25
CA THR A 87 10.32 -8.97 11.46
C THR A 87 10.89 -9.72 12.66
N GLN A 88 11.02 -9.03 13.78
CA GLN A 88 11.16 -9.73 15.06
C GLN A 88 9.95 -10.63 15.28
N VAL A 89 10.15 -11.71 16.04
CA VAL A 89 9.04 -12.60 16.39
C VAL A 89 8.04 -11.85 17.24
N GLY A 90 6.81 -11.79 16.79
CA GLY A 90 5.71 -11.19 17.52
C GLY A 90 5.16 -12.10 18.62
N VAL A 91 4.09 -11.68 19.24
CA VAL A 91 3.41 -12.45 20.31
C VAL A 91 1.98 -12.73 19.87
N THR A 92 1.66 -13.99 19.65
CA THR A 92 0.31 -14.44 19.25
C THR A 92 -0.24 -13.66 18.04
N THR A 93 -1.09 -12.69 18.28
CA THR A 93 -1.72 -11.84 17.24
C THR A 93 -1.09 -10.45 17.12
N THR A 94 0.01 -10.20 17.83
CA THR A 94 0.73 -8.92 17.79
C THR A 94 1.99 -9.07 16.94
N ALA A 95 2.09 -8.31 15.86
CA ALA A 95 3.26 -8.32 14.99
C ALA A 95 4.49 -7.78 15.71
N GLY A 96 5.65 -8.39 15.45
CA GLY A 96 6.94 -7.92 15.95
C GLY A 96 7.40 -6.64 15.24
N ASP A 97 8.44 -6.01 15.78
CA ASP A 97 9.02 -4.81 15.22
C ASP A 97 9.84 -5.09 13.95
N PHE A 98 10.08 -4.07 13.16
CA PHE A 98 10.93 -4.17 11.99
C PHE A 98 12.37 -4.46 12.40
N ILE A 99 12.99 -5.45 11.77
CA ILE A 99 14.45 -5.67 11.78
C ILE A 99 15.07 -4.81 10.68
N LEU A 100 14.48 -4.88 9.49
CA LEU A 100 14.87 -4.12 8.32
C LEU A 100 13.60 -3.57 7.66
N ALA A 101 13.60 -2.29 7.31
CA ALA A 101 12.49 -1.72 6.57
C ALA A 101 12.38 -2.36 5.18
N PRO A 102 11.18 -2.75 4.73
CA PRO A 102 10.98 -3.19 3.36
C PRO A 102 11.47 -2.15 2.37
N GLN A 103 11.97 -2.59 1.23
CA GLN A 103 12.39 -1.70 0.15
C GLN A 103 11.22 -1.39 -0.77
N PHE A 104 11.15 -0.14 -1.24
CA PHE A 104 10.19 0.22 -2.27
C PHE A 104 10.45 -0.52 -3.58
N PRO A 105 9.41 -0.90 -4.33
CA PRO A 105 9.57 -1.48 -5.64
C PRO A 105 10.03 -0.42 -6.65
N SER A 106 10.64 -0.85 -7.75
CA SER A 106 10.86 0.01 -8.91
C SER A 106 9.53 0.21 -9.64
N LEU A 107 9.02 1.43 -9.60
CA LEU A 107 7.72 1.77 -10.19
C LEU A 107 7.84 1.97 -11.72
N PRO A 108 6.81 1.59 -12.50
CA PRO A 108 6.75 1.92 -13.91
C PRO A 108 6.63 3.43 -14.12
N ASN A 109 7.02 3.91 -15.31
CA ASN A 109 6.98 5.34 -15.63
C ASN A 109 5.55 5.91 -15.63
N ASP A 110 4.56 5.09 -15.89
CA ASP A 110 3.13 5.46 -15.87
C ASP A 110 2.52 5.21 -14.49
N PHE A 111 3.16 5.71 -13.44
CA PHE A 111 2.70 5.56 -12.07
C PHE A 111 2.79 6.90 -11.33
N MET A 112 1.65 7.44 -10.93
CA MET A 112 1.59 8.59 -10.05
C MET A 112 1.38 8.13 -8.62
N VAL A 113 2.40 8.30 -7.77
CA VAL A 113 2.37 7.86 -6.38
C VAL A 113 1.40 8.73 -5.58
N TRP A 114 0.51 8.09 -4.82
CA TRP A 114 -0.30 8.73 -3.77
C TRP A 114 0.36 8.61 -2.41
N GLY A 115 0.98 7.49 -2.15
CA GLY A 115 1.65 7.19 -0.91
C GLY A 115 1.86 5.71 -0.72
N TYR A 116 2.15 5.31 0.51
CA TYR A 116 2.44 3.92 0.84
C TYR A 116 1.88 3.51 2.20
N VAL A 117 1.77 2.22 2.40
CA VAL A 117 1.40 1.60 3.67
C VAL A 117 2.36 0.45 4.00
N LEU A 118 2.75 0.34 5.25
CA LEU A 118 3.52 -0.79 5.77
C LEU A 118 2.58 -1.82 6.38
N VAL A 119 2.79 -3.08 6.06
CA VAL A 119 2.01 -4.20 6.60
C VAL A 119 2.95 -5.17 7.28
N ARG A 120 2.61 -5.59 8.50
CA ARG A 120 3.32 -6.62 9.28
C ARG A 120 2.36 -7.71 9.69
N THR A 121 2.87 -8.93 9.81
CA THR A 121 2.11 -10.10 10.25
C THR A 121 2.66 -10.65 11.56
N ALA A 122 1.75 -11.15 12.40
CA ALA A 122 2.06 -11.82 13.66
C ALA A 122 2.28 -13.33 13.46
N PRO A 123 2.85 -14.05 14.45
CA PRO A 123 3.09 -15.49 14.33
C PRO A 123 1.83 -16.35 14.24
N SER A 124 0.68 -15.83 14.62
CA SER A 124 -0.62 -16.53 14.50
C SER A 124 -1.56 -15.86 13.52
N ALA A 125 -1.04 -15.04 12.62
CA ALA A 125 -1.84 -14.47 11.54
C ALA A 125 -2.19 -15.55 10.51
N SER A 126 -3.35 -15.41 9.89
CA SER A 126 -3.57 -16.05 8.60
C SER A 126 -2.68 -15.36 7.56
N ASP A 127 -2.28 -16.07 6.54
CA ASP A 127 -1.52 -15.48 5.44
C ASP A 127 -2.23 -14.21 4.94
N TYR A 128 -1.48 -13.13 4.85
CA TYR A 128 -1.99 -11.86 4.35
C TYR A 128 -1.62 -11.67 2.89
N THR A 129 -2.63 -11.60 2.03
CA THR A 129 -2.44 -11.30 0.61
C THR A 129 -2.93 -9.87 0.33
N PRO A 130 -2.05 -8.95 -0.08
CA PRO A 130 -2.47 -7.60 -0.46
C PRO A 130 -3.60 -7.60 -1.48
N GLY A 131 -4.52 -6.68 -1.34
CA GLY A 131 -5.69 -6.55 -2.21
C GLY A 131 -6.80 -7.59 -1.99
N THR A 132 -6.53 -8.65 -1.25
CA THR A 132 -7.50 -9.73 -0.98
C THR A 132 -7.83 -9.85 0.50
N SER A 133 -6.81 -9.89 1.35
CA SER A 133 -7.00 -9.98 2.81
C SER A 133 -7.43 -8.63 3.39
N ASN A 134 -8.20 -8.67 4.46
CA ASN A 134 -8.61 -7.45 5.16
C ASN A 134 -7.40 -6.75 5.81
N TRP A 135 -7.38 -5.44 5.75
CA TRP A 135 -6.32 -4.64 6.36
C TRP A 135 -6.28 -4.78 7.89
N ASP A 136 -7.41 -5.08 8.51
CA ASP A 136 -7.60 -5.27 9.94
C ASP A 136 -7.78 -6.74 10.34
N ALA A 137 -7.36 -7.67 9.50
CA ALA A 137 -7.40 -9.10 9.81
C ALA A 137 -6.61 -9.40 11.09
N THR A 138 -7.06 -10.39 11.85
CA THR A 138 -6.39 -10.79 13.10
C THR A 138 -4.92 -11.13 12.85
N GLY A 139 -4.04 -10.50 13.61
CA GLY A 139 -2.59 -10.68 13.47
C GLY A 139 -1.96 -9.84 12.35
N VAL A 140 -2.73 -9.02 11.65
CA VAL A 140 -2.22 -8.08 10.65
C VAL A 140 -2.16 -6.68 11.24
N THR A 141 -1.00 -6.05 11.15
CA THR A 141 -0.80 -4.64 11.51
C THR A 141 -0.49 -3.86 10.25
N ALA A 142 -1.47 -3.12 9.74
CA ALA A 142 -1.27 -2.14 8.69
C ALA A 142 -1.01 -0.77 9.32
N SER A 143 0.09 -0.14 8.96
CA SER A 143 0.40 1.21 9.41
C SER A 143 -0.57 2.22 8.79
N GLN A 144 -0.55 3.43 9.31
CA GLN A 144 -1.25 4.51 8.65
C GLN A 144 -0.68 4.73 7.24
N PHE A 145 -1.55 5.14 6.33
CA PHE A 145 -1.14 5.52 4.99
C PHE A 145 -0.29 6.79 5.06
N VAL A 146 0.92 6.73 4.53
CA VAL A 146 1.82 7.87 4.43
C VAL A 146 1.65 8.49 3.06
N GLN A 147 1.00 9.65 3.02
CA GLN A 147 0.78 10.38 1.77
C GLN A 147 2.08 11.05 1.32
N CYS A 148 2.51 10.75 0.11
CA CYS A 148 3.68 11.39 -0.50
C CYS A 148 3.58 11.35 -2.03
N GLY A 149 4.08 12.39 -2.69
CA GLY A 149 4.15 12.42 -4.16
C GLY A 149 5.47 11.90 -4.71
N VAL A 150 6.48 11.81 -3.85
CA VAL A 150 7.79 11.24 -4.15
C VAL A 150 8.14 10.31 -3.00
N LEU A 151 8.51 9.07 -3.33
CA LEU A 151 8.90 8.10 -2.32
C LEU A 151 10.25 8.52 -1.69
N PRO A 152 10.40 8.43 -0.37
CA PRO A 152 11.69 8.52 0.28
C PRO A 152 12.56 7.31 -0.06
N ASP A 153 13.84 7.34 0.31
CA ASP A 153 14.74 6.20 0.07
C ASP A 153 14.26 4.92 0.75
N ARG A 154 13.64 5.07 1.90
CA ARG A 154 13.07 3.96 2.68
C ARG A 154 11.75 4.37 3.32
N PRO A 155 10.83 3.42 3.56
CA PRO A 155 9.63 3.69 4.34
C PRO A 155 9.97 4.13 5.75
N VAL A 156 9.17 5.04 6.29
CA VAL A 156 9.25 5.45 7.70
C VAL A 156 8.60 4.36 8.54
N THR A 157 9.36 3.73 9.42
CA THR A 157 8.94 2.59 10.25
C THR A 157 8.58 2.96 11.68
N ALA A 158 8.78 4.19 12.02
CA ALA A 158 8.49 4.71 13.37
C ALA A 158 7.10 5.35 13.46
#